data_5fbbcce48db79e596cb41052e29e6dac
#
_entry.id   5fbbcce48db79e596cb41052e29e6dac
#
_cell.length_a   1.000
_cell.length_b   1.000
_cell.length_c   1.000
_cell.angle_alpha   90.00
_cell.angle_beta   90.00
_cell.angle_gamma   90.00
#
_symmetry.space_group_name_H-M   'P 1'
#
loop_
_entity.id
_entity.type
_entity.pdbx_description
1 polymer ?
#
loop_
_entity_poly.entity_id
_entity_poly.type
_entity_poly.pdbx_seq_one_letter_code
_entity_poly.pdbx_strand_id
1 'polypeptide(L)'
;MDARTEEILERFSKSWTETEAFYTNLIDNNPGSDRLIPVYIFIQKLKKAGEDKFFRLGTSLHFLIISRSVEPRLRPDQKYIRIEAMDSSFVVSLREGKKMYREYTIKDLDDERLSGLLQTLKDTLVG
;
A
#
# COMPACT_ATOMS: atom_id res chain seq x y z
N MET A 1 -9.67 -23.66 -6.56
CA MET A 1 -8.49 -22.80 -6.35
C MET A 1 -7.38 -23.67 -5.77
N ASP A 2 -6.16 -23.58 -6.26
CA ASP A 2 -5.07 -24.40 -5.76
C ASP A 2 -4.52 -23.87 -4.42
N ALA A 3 -3.77 -24.74 -3.70
CA ALA A 3 -3.25 -24.41 -2.38
C ALA A 3 -2.31 -23.22 -2.38
N ARG A 4 -1.53 -23.04 -3.46
CA ARG A 4 -0.61 -21.91 -3.57
C ARG A 4 -1.37 -20.58 -3.68
N THR A 5 -2.42 -20.55 -4.49
CA THR A 5 -3.25 -19.36 -4.64
C THR A 5 -3.95 -19.01 -3.34
N GLU A 6 -4.48 -20.00 -2.63
CA GLU A 6 -5.13 -19.80 -1.33
C GLU A 6 -4.16 -19.23 -0.31
N GLU A 7 -2.92 -19.73 -0.28
CA GLU A 7 -1.89 -19.25 0.63
C GLU A 7 -1.54 -17.78 0.35
N ILE A 8 -1.41 -17.42 -0.92
CA ILE A 8 -1.11 -16.03 -1.32
C ILE A 8 -2.23 -15.10 -0.88
N LEU A 9 -3.49 -15.47 -1.14
CA LEU A 9 -4.66 -14.66 -0.75
C LEU A 9 -4.72 -14.49 0.77
N GLU A 10 -4.44 -15.53 1.52
CA GLU A 10 -4.42 -15.48 2.97
C GLU A 10 -3.33 -14.55 3.50
N ARG A 11 -2.13 -14.63 2.94
CA ARG A 11 -1.02 -13.76 3.31
C ARG A 11 -1.30 -12.30 2.97
N PHE A 12 -1.89 -12.04 1.82
CA PHE A 12 -2.31 -10.69 1.44
C PHE A 12 -3.35 -10.15 2.43
N SER A 13 -4.42 -10.93 2.67
CA SER A 13 -5.48 -10.54 3.60
C SER A 13 -4.94 -10.23 4.99
N LYS A 14 -4.05 -11.06 5.50
CA LYS A 14 -3.42 -10.85 6.81
C LYS A 14 -2.64 -9.54 6.84
N SER A 15 -1.93 -9.21 5.77
CA SER A 15 -1.16 -7.96 5.70
C SER A 15 -2.06 -6.74 5.78
N TRP A 16 -3.26 -6.79 5.21
CA TRP A 16 -4.23 -5.70 5.29
C TRP A 16 -4.72 -5.51 6.72
N THR A 17 -5.07 -6.61 7.40
CA THR A 17 -5.50 -6.55 8.80
C THR A 17 -4.42 -5.95 9.69
N GLU A 18 -3.19 -6.38 9.53
CA GLU A 18 -2.05 -5.87 10.31
C GLU A 18 -1.79 -4.38 10.03
N THR A 19 -1.88 -3.97 8.77
CA THR A 19 -1.65 -2.57 8.37
C THR A 19 -2.77 -1.66 8.88
N GLU A 20 -4.02 -2.11 8.80
CA GLU A 20 -5.16 -1.38 9.37
C GLU A 20 -4.97 -1.15 10.87
N ALA A 21 -4.56 -2.19 11.60
CA ALA A 21 -4.30 -2.09 13.04
C ALA A 21 -3.15 -1.13 13.35
N PHE A 22 -2.11 -1.13 12.53
CA PHE A 22 -1.00 -0.20 12.66
C PHE A 22 -1.47 1.25 12.57
N TYR A 23 -2.27 1.59 11.56
CA TYR A 23 -2.74 2.96 11.36
C TYR A 23 -3.77 3.39 12.42
N THR A 24 -4.70 2.53 12.80
CA THR A 24 -5.66 2.87 13.85
C THR A 24 -4.97 3.12 15.19
N ASN A 25 -3.99 2.28 15.52
CA ASN A 25 -3.21 2.45 16.75
C ASN A 25 -2.41 3.77 16.71
N LEU A 26 -1.79 4.07 15.59
CA LEU A 26 -0.99 5.28 15.43
C LEU A 26 -1.86 6.55 15.51
N ILE A 27 -3.01 6.54 14.84
CA ILE A 27 -3.96 7.66 14.84
C ILE A 27 -4.54 7.88 16.25
N ASP A 28 -4.94 6.80 16.93
CA ASP A 28 -5.60 6.89 18.22
C ASP A 28 -4.66 7.30 19.36
N ASN A 29 -3.39 6.97 19.25
CA ASN A 29 -2.44 7.12 20.38
C ASN A 29 -1.37 8.20 20.18
N ASN A 30 -1.32 8.85 19.03
CA ASN A 30 -0.29 9.85 18.72
C ASN A 30 -0.91 11.15 18.24
N PRO A 31 -0.91 12.21 19.06
CA PRO A 31 -1.36 13.52 18.61
C PRO A 31 -0.55 13.98 17.37
N GLY A 32 -1.24 14.60 16.42
CA GLY A 32 -0.59 15.06 15.19
C GLY A 32 -0.57 14.04 14.08
N SER A 33 -1.19 12.86 14.28
CA SER A 33 -1.27 11.82 13.25
C SER A 33 -2.51 11.93 12.36
N ASP A 34 -3.21 13.06 12.40
CA ASP A 34 -4.45 13.26 11.64
C ASP A 34 -4.22 13.16 10.13
N ARG A 35 -3.01 13.50 9.65
CA ARG A 35 -2.67 13.37 8.24
C ARG A 35 -2.71 11.92 7.75
N LEU A 36 -2.71 10.94 8.65
CA LEU A 36 -2.77 9.52 8.33
C LEU A 36 -4.21 9.01 8.20
N ILE A 37 -5.20 9.77 8.66
CA ILE A 37 -6.61 9.39 8.54
C ILE A 37 -7.01 9.13 7.08
N PRO A 38 -6.68 10.01 6.11
CA PRO A 38 -6.99 9.74 4.71
C PRO A 38 -6.33 8.46 4.17
N VAL A 39 -5.14 8.12 4.66
CA VAL A 39 -4.46 6.88 4.28
C VAL A 39 -5.26 5.67 4.76
N TYR A 40 -5.72 5.69 6.00
CA TYR A 40 -6.57 4.63 6.55
C TYR A 40 -7.88 4.49 5.77
N ILE A 41 -8.54 5.61 5.45
CA ILE A 41 -9.76 5.62 4.64
C ILE A 41 -9.50 5.03 3.25
N PHE A 42 -8.37 5.37 2.65
CA PHE A 42 -7.97 4.84 1.35
C PHE A 42 -7.83 3.31 1.38
N ILE A 43 -7.20 2.78 2.44
CA ILE A 43 -7.07 1.33 2.65
C ILE A 43 -8.45 0.68 2.72
N GLN A 44 -9.37 1.27 3.48
CA GLN A 44 -10.74 0.75 3.60
C GLN A 44 -11.47 0.74 2.25
N LYS A 45 -11.30 1.78 1.45
CA LYS A 45 -11.91 1.85 0.10
C LYS A 45 -11.36 0.77 -0.81
N LEU A 46 -10.05 0.56 -0.83
CA LEU A 46 -9.43 -0.48 -1.65
C LEU A 46 -9.90 -1.86 -1.23
N LYS A 47 -9.98 -2.11 0.07
CA LYS A 47 -10.44 -3.40 0.60
C LYS A 47 -11.88 -3.67 0.18
N LYS A 48 -12.74 -2.67 0.29
CA LYS A 48 -14.15 -2.77 -0.10
C LYS A 48 -14.29 -3.03 -1.61
N ALA A 49 -13.35 -2.52 -2.42
CA ALA A 49 -13.34 -2.76 -3.86
C ALA A 49 -12.72 -4.12 -4.24
N GLY A 50 -12.28 -4.91 -3.26
CA GLY A 50 -11.69 -6.23 -3.50
C GLY A 50 -10.21 -6.21 -3.85
N GLU A 51 -9.54 -5.09 -3.69
CA GLU A 51 -8.12 -4.96 -4.04
C GLU A 51 -7.18 -5.71 -3.08
N ASP A 52 -7.69 -6.15 -1.93
CA ASP A 52 -6.96 -6.97 -0.98
C ASP A 52 -6.58 -8.35 -1.55
N LYS A 53 -7.17 -8.74 -2.68
CA LYS A 53 -6.82 -9.97 -3.40
C LYS A 53 -5.62 -9.81 -4.29
N PHE A 54 -5.23 -8.58 -4.61
CA PHE A 54 -4.18 -8.30 -5.59
C PHE A 54 -2.90 -7.78 -4.98
N PHE A 55 -2.96 -7.21 -3.77
CA PHE A 55 -1.83 -6.51 -3.18
C PHE A 55 -1.57 -6.95 -1.75
N ARG A 56 -0.30 -6.89 -1.38
CA ARG A 56 0.16 -6.92 -0.01
C ARG A 56 0.34 -5.50 0.50
N LEU A 57 -0.06 -5.23 1.73
CA LEU A 57 0.23 -3.98 2.39
C LEU A 57 1.32 -4.15 3.44
N GLY A 58 2.07 -3.09 3.66
CA GLY A 58 3.06 -3.01 4.71
C GLY A 58 3.33 -1.57 5.04
N THR A 59 4.23 -1.35 5.98
CA THR A 59 4.63 0.00 6.39
C THR A 59 6.12 0.08 6.53
N SER A 60 6.66 1.28 6.29
CA SER A 60 8.04 1.63 6.57
C SER A 60 7.99 2.99 7.23
N LEU A 61 8.36 3.07 8.53
CA LEU A 61 8.00 4.22 9.36
C LEU A 61 6.48 4.38 9.33
N HIS A 62 5.93 5.51 8.89
CA HIS A 62 4.48 5.65 8.69
C HIS A 62 4.11 5.73 7.20
N PHE A 63 5.02 5.37 6.30
CA PHE A 63 4.70 5.28 4.87
C PHE A 63 3.92 4.00 4.60
N LEU A 64 2.90 4.10 3.76
CA LEU A 64 2.17 2.92 3.28
C LEU A 64 2.95 2.32 2.11
N ILE A 65 3.18 1.01 2.17
CA ILE A 65 3.83 0.25 1.10
C ILE A 65 2.81 -0.71 0.51
N ILE A 66 2.63 -0.63 -0.81
CA ILE A 66 1.73 -1.52 -1.56
C ILE A 66 2.59 -2.31 -2.54
N SER A 67 2.49 -3.64 -2.47
CA SER A 67 3.31 -4.53 -3.32
C SER A 67 2.53 -5.76 -3.73
N ARG A 68 3.19 -6.63 -4.49
CA ARG A 68 2.66 -7.97 -4.79
C ARG A 68 3.56 -9.04 -4.19
N SER A 69 4.28 -8.70 -3.13
CA SER A 69 5.16 -9.61 -2.43
C SER A 69 4.37 -10.61 -1.59
N VAL A 70 4.73 -11.88 -1.67
CA VAL A 70 4.15 -12.92 -0.82
C VAL A 70 4.81 -12.89 0.56
N GLU A 71 6.08 -12.55 0.61
CA GLU A 71 6.85 -12.49 1.85
C GLU A 71 6.85 -11.07 2.44
N PRO A 72 7.05 -10.93 3.77
CA PRO A 72 7.08 -9.62 4.41
C PRO A 72 8.17 -8.69 3.88
N ARG A 73 9.30 -9.25 3.43
CA ARG A 73 10.42 -8.46 2.93
C ARG A 73 10.33 -8.35 1.40
N LEU A 74 10.45 -7.11 0.90
CA LEU A 74 10.55 -6.87 -0.54
C LEU A 74 11.91 -7.31 -1.06
N ARG A 75 11.91 -7.99 -2.21
CA ARG A 75 13.16 -8.28 -2.91
C ARG A 75 13.59 -7.05 -3.71
N PRO A 76 14.90 -6.88 -3.97
CA PRO A 76 15.38 -5.74 -4.77
C PRO A 76 14.80 -5.64 -6.18
N ASP A 77 14.30 -6.77 -6.73
CA ASP A 77 13.73 -6.84 -8.07
C ASP A 77 12.20 -6.69 -8.09
N GLN A 78 11.57 -6.39 -6.96
CA GLN A 78 10.12 -6.20 -6.89
C GLN A 78 9.75 -4.73 -6.90
N LYS A 79 8.73 -4.41 -7.71
CA LYS A 79 8.15 -3.06 -7.70
C LYS A 79 7.19 -2.91 -6.53
N TYR A 80 7.11 -1.69 -6.03
CA TYR A 80 6.17 -1.34 -4.97
C TYR A 80 5.78 0.13 -5.08
N ILE A 81 4.65 0.47 -4.48
CA ILE A 81 4.20 1.84 -4.36
C ILE A 81 4.43 2.28 -2.92
N ARG A 82 4.98 3.48 -2.74
CA ARG A 82 5.11 4.11 -1.43
C ARG A 82 4.24 5.35 -1.39
N ILE A 83 3.44 5.47 -0.33
CA ILE A 83 2.60 6.64 -0.09
C ILE A 83 3.06 7.30 1.20
N GLU A 84 3.44 8.56 1.09
CA GLU A 84 3.84 9.39 2.21
C GLU A 84 2.82 10.50 2.42
N ALA A 85 2.19 10.55 3.59
CA ALA A 85 1.25 11.62 3.94
C ALA A 85 2.02 12.84 4.42
N MET A 86 1.79 13.98 3.75
CA MET A 86 2.30 15.28 4.15
C MET A 86 1.18 16.06 4.84
N ASP A 87 1.42 17.31 5.23
CA ASP A 87 0.40 18.10 5.94
C ASP A 87 -0.85 18.36 5.10
N SER A 88 -0.69 18.61 3.80
CA SER A 88 -1.80 18.95 2.92
C SER A 88 -1.77 18.23 1.57
N SER A 89 -0.91 17.22 1.45
CA SER A 89 -0.73 16.49 0.19
C SER A 89 -0.17 15.09 0.47
N PHE A 90 0.00 14.32 -0.59
CA PHE A 90 0.59 12.98 -0.52
C PHE A 90 1.65 12.86 -1.60
N VAL A 91 2.78 12.27 -1.24
CA VAL A 91 3.81 11.92 -2.22
C VAL A 91 3.67 10.43 -2.49
N VAL A 92 3.33 10.08 -3.73
CA VAL A 92 3.14 8.69 -4.16
C VAL A 92 4.20 8.36 -5.19
N SER A 93 4.85 7.20 -5.04
CA SER A 93 5.93 6.81 -5.94
C SER A 93 5.89 5.33 -6.27
N LEU A 94 6.32 5.01 -7.50
CA LEU A 94 6.52 3.64 -7.95
C LEU A 94 8.03 3.38 -7.94
N ARG A 95 8.45 2.37 -7.20
CA ARG A 95 9.85 2.07 -6.92
C ARG A 95 10.17 0.61 -7.14
N GLU A 96 11.45 0.31 -7.37
CA GLU A 96 11.99 -1.05 -7.41
C GLU A 96 13.40 -0.99 -6.83
N GLY A 97 13.62 -1.57 -5.65
CA GLY A 97 14.88 -1.44 -4.94
C GLY A 97 15.18 0.03 -4.66
N LYS A 98 16.34 0.50 -5.11
CA LYS A 98 16.75 1.91 -4.97
C LYS A 98 16.30 2.78 -6.12
N LYS A 99 15.69 2.18 -7.16
CA LYS A 99 15.27 2.91 -8.36
C LYS A 99 13.86 3.46 -8.20
N MET A 100 13.65 4.69 -8.61
CA MET A 100 12.33 5.33 -8.62
C MET A 100 11.92 5.57 -10.07
N TYR A 101 10.78 5.02 -10.48
CA TYR A 101 10.26 5.14 -11.83
C TYR A 101 9.35 6.33 -12.02
N ARG A 102 8.50 6.61 -11.02
CA ARG A 102 7.51 7.69 -11.07
C ARG A 102 7.35 8.24 -9.66
N GLU A 103 7.10 9.53 -9.57
CA GLU A 103 6.74 10.18 -8.32
C GLU A 103 5.77 11.32 -8.61
N TYR A 104 4.70 11.37 -7.84
CA TYR A 104 3.70 12.43 -7.95
C TYR A 104 3.39 13.01 -6.58
N THR A 105 3.16 14.31 -6.52
CA THR A 105 2.58 14.96 -5.35
C THR A 105 1.12 15.23 -5.68
N ILE A 106 0.21 14.65 -4.91
CA ILE A 106 -1.23 14.72 -5.16
C ILE A 106 -1.94 15.26 -3.91
N LYS A 107 -3.10 15.88 -4.11
CA LYS A 107 -3.87 16.48 -3.02
C LYS A 107 -4.73 15.47 -2.28
N ASP A 108 -5.22 14.46 -2.98
CA ASP A 108 -6.04 13.40 -2.38
C ASP A 108 -5.69 12.06 -3.03
N LEU A 109 -6.06 10.98 -2.34
CA LEU A 109 -5.70 9.62 -2.76
C LEU A 109 -6.67 9.05 -3.80
N ASP A 110 -7.67 9.81 -4.22
CA ASP A 110 -8.55 9.44 -5.34
C ASP A 110 -8.00 9.92 -6.69
N ASP A 111 -6.84 10.57 -6.70
CA ASP A 111 -6.20 11.08 -7.91
C ASP A 111 -5.91 9.94 -8.90
N GLU A 112 -6.21 10.17 -10.19
CA GLU A 112 -6.04 9.18 -11.25
C GLU A 112 -4.59 8.71 -11.41
N ARG A 113 -3.62 9.55 -11.07
CA ARG A 113 -2.20 9.17 -11.15
C ARG A 113 -1.88 8.03 -10.20
N LEU A 114 -2.49 8.00 -9.02
CA LEU A 114 -2.32 6.88 -8.09
C LEU A 114 -3.00 5.63 -8.62
N SER A 115 -4.21 5.76 -9.16
CA SER A 115 -4.92 4.62 -9.78
C SER A 115 -4.09 4.01 -10.91
N GLY A 116 -3.42 4.87 -11.70
CA GLY A 116 -2.52 4.43 -12.76
C GLY A 116 -1.32 3.64 -12.23
N LEU A 117 -0.73 4.08 -11.12
CA LEU A 117 0.36 3.36 -10.49
C LEU A 117 -0.10 2.00 -9.96
N LEU A 118 -1.29 1.94 -9.36
CA LEU A 118 -1.86 0.68 -8.86
C LEU A 118 -2.08 -0.30 -10.01
N GLN A 119 -2.59 0.17 -11.16
CA GLN A 119 -2.78 -0.69 -12.32
C GLN A 119 -1.44 -1.21 -12.86
N THR A 120 -0.43 -0.35 -12.92
CA THR A 120 0.92 -0.75 -13.34
C THR A 120 1.46 -1.84 -12.41
N LEU A 121 1.28 -1.67 -11.10
CA LEU A 121 1.73 -2.66 -10.13
C LEU A 121 0.97 -3.98 -10.27
N LYS A 122 -0.34 -3.91 -10.51
CA LYS A 122 -1.21 -5.08 -10.69
C LYS A 122 -0.77 -5.94 -11.88
N ASP A 123 -0.16 -5.32 -12.88
CA ASP A 123 0.34 -6.01 -14.08
C ASP A 123 1.69 -6.69 -13.84
N THR A 124 2.31 -6.52 -12.67
CA THR A 124 3.55 -7.23 -12.32
C THR A 124 3.23 -8.60 -11.73
N LEU A 125 4.26 -9.45 -11.69
CA LEU A 125 4.11 -10.79 -11.15
C LEU A 125 4.05 -10.77 -9.62
N VAL A 126 3.26 -11.69 -9.06
CA VAL A 126 3.25 -11.97 -7.63
C VAL A 126 4.51 -12.74 -7.29
N GLY A 127 5.18 -12.33 -6.24
CA GLY A 127 6.42 -13.05 -5.89
C GLY A 127 6.94 -12.90 -4.47
#